data_5ebac643920d1953de95caacda6bc942
#
_entry.id   5ebac643920d1953de95caacda6bc942
#
_cell.length_a   1.000
_cell.length_b   1.000
_cell.length_c   1.000
_cell.angle_alpha   90.00
_cell.angle_beta   90.00
_cell.angle_gamma   90.00
#
_symmetry.space_group_name_H-M   'P 1'
#
loop_
_entity.id
_entity.type
_entity.pdbx_description
1 polymer ?
#
loop_
_entity_poly.entity_id
_entity_poly.type
_entity_poly.pdbx_seq_one_letter_code
_entity_poly.pdbx_strand_id
1 'polypeptide(L)'
;QTLVNAERYITPELKEFETKALSAKEKTEELELKIYQAVKAAIRPEIAAMQRTAKALAALYCLTGLSRAALKDRYVRPQITNSREGRISIHDGRHPMVEHALKREMFVPNDTELNHTDQEMIIITGPNMAGKSTYMRQVAVLTIMAQTGSFIPAKSASFAPVDRIFTRVGAADDISTGQSTFCLLYTSPSPRDGAT
;
A
#
# COMPACT_ATOMS: atom_id res chain seq x y z
N GLN A 1 1.14 39.43 56.31
CA GLN A 1 -0.33 39.44 56.29
C GLN A 1 -0.83 38.93 57.63
N THR A 2 -1.49 39.74 58.38
CA THR A 2 -2.12 39.38 59.62
C THR A 2 -3.45 38.71 59.39
N LEU A 3 -3.59 37.45 59.80
CA LEU A 3 -4.88 36.76 59.90
C LEU A 3 -5.42 36.89 61.32
N VAL A 4 -6.74 36.84 61.49
CA VAL A 4 -7.45 37.13 62.79
C VAL A 4 -6.95 36.28 63.96
N ASN A 5 -6.23 35.18 63.74
CA ASN A 5 -5.65 34.30 64.77
C ASN A 5 -4.24 33.79 64.47
N ALA A 6 -3.50 34.36 63.53
CA ALA A 6 -2.14 33.92 63.18
C ALA A 6 -1.35 35.02 62.48
N GLU A 7 -0.11 35.24 62.89
CA GLU A 7 0.84 36.10 62.20
C GLU A 7 1.77 35.23 61.33
N ARG A 8 1.92 35.56 60.06
CA ARG A 8 2.87 34.92 59.18
C ARG A 8 4.16 35.71 59.07
N TYR A 9 5.23 35.13 59.54
CA TYR A 9 6.58 35.66 59.39
C TYR A 9 7.28 34.99 58.22
N ILE A 10 7.98 35.80 57.43
CA ILE A 10 8.86 35.31 56.35
C ILE A 10 10.29 35.35 56.96
N THR A 11 10.85 34.17 57.20
CA THR A 11 12.26 34.06 57.55
C THR A 11 13.16 34.14 56.35
N PRO A 12 14.42 34.56 56.45
CA PRO A 12 15.38 34.54 55.32
C PRO A 12 15.50 33.14 54.65
N GLU A 13 15.50 32.12 55.50
CA GLU A 13 15.57 30.70 55.04
C GLU A 13 14.33 30.29 54.22
N LEU A 14 13.14 30.68 54.69
CA LEU A 14 11.89 30.41 53.96
C LEU A 14 11.88 31.05 52.57
N LYS A 15 12.39 32.29 52.49
CA LYS A 15 12.49 33.03 51.22
C LYS A 15 13.50 32.39 50.28
N GLU A 16 14.59 31.85 50.81
CA GLU A 16 15.56 31.07 49.99
C GLU A 16 14.94 29.78 49.46
N PHE A 17 14.20 29.04 50.27
CA PHE A 17 13.47 27.86 49.87
C PHE A 17 12.40 28.15 48.79
N GLU A 18 11.63 29.20 48.97
CA GLU A 18 10.63 29.67 48.03
C GLU A 18 11.28 30.00 46.66
N THR A 19 12.39 30.73 46.66
CA THR A 19 13.13 31.06 45.44
C THR A 19 13.67 29.81 44.75
N LYS A 20 14.22 28.87 45.52
CA LYS A 20 14.68 27.56 44.99
C LYS A 20 13.53 26.75 44.39
N ALA A 21 12.40 26.67 45.09
CA ALA A 21 11.23 25.92 44.65
C ALA A 21 10.62 26.53 43.36
N LEU A 22 10.46 27.84 43.31
CA LEU A 22 9.91 28.54 42.15
C LEU A 22 10.84 28.45 40.92
N SER A 23 12.17 28.52 41.13
CA SER A 23 13.14 28.41 40.03
C SER A 23 13.45 26.98 39.65
N ALA A 24 13.04 25.98 40.43
CA ALA A 24 13.37 24.56 40.14
C ALA A 24 12.76 24.08 38.81
N LYS A 25 11.52 24.46 38.54
CA LYS A 25 10.83 24.08 37.32
C LYS A 25 11.51 24.66 36.07
N GLU A 26 11.80 25.94 36.07
CA GLU A 26 12.47 26.63 34.98
C GLU A 26 13.87 26.04 34.70
N LYS A 27 14.64 25.77 35.77
CA LYS A 27 15.95 25.13 35.65
C LYS A 27 15.87 23.72 35.12
N THR A 28 14.82 22.95 35.46
CA THR A 28 14.58 21.62 34.95
C THR A 28 14.30 21.67 33.43
N GLU A 29 13.39 22.55 33.01
CA GLU A 29 13.04 22.75 31.62
C GLU A 29 14.26 23.18 30.76
N GLU A 30 15.07 24.09 31.30
CA GLU A 30 16.31 24.55 30.66
C GLU A 30 17.33 23.40 30.51
N LEU A 31 17.50 22.58 31.56
CA LEU A 31 18.40 21.44 31.56
C LEU A 31 17.92 20.35 30.59
N GLU A 32 16.63 20.03 30.57
CA GLU A 32 16.02 19.09 29.62
C GLU A 32 16.25 19.54 28.18
N LEU A 33 16.01 20.83 27.89
CA LEU A 33 16.26 21.38 26.56
C LEU A 33 17.74 21.26 26.15
N LYS A 34 18.65 21.55 27.07
CA LYS A 34 20.10 21.45 26.85
C LYS A 34 20.52 20.01 26.55
N ILE A 35 20.03 19.05 27.33
CA ILE A 35 20.30 17.62 27.11
C ILE A 35 19.71 17.19 25.77
N TYR A 36 18.48 17.56 25.47
CA TYR A 36 17.83 17.25 24.20
C TYR A 36 18.61 17.77 22.99
N GLN A 37 19.10 19.01 23.05
CA GLN A 37 19.93 19.58 21.99
C GLN A 37 21.29 18.86 21.85
N ALA A 38 21.88 18.44 22.95
CA ALA A 38 23.13 17.68 22.93
C ALA A 38 22.93 16.30 22.28
N VAL A 39 21.85 15.59 22.60
CA VAL A 39 21.50 14.31 21.97
C VAL A 39 21.24 14.49 20.48
N LYS A 40 20.50 15.53 20.08
CA LYS A 40 20.29 15.84 18.64
C LYS A 40 21.60 16.12 17.93
N ALA A 41 22.49 16.88 18.53
CA ALA A 41 23.78 17.21 17.95
C ALA A 41 24.67 15.96 17.77
N ALA A 42 24.60 15.01 18.71
CA ALA A 42 25.34 13.76 18.63
C ALA A 42 24.81 12.82 17.52
N ILE A 43 23.48 12.78 17.30
CA ILE A 43 22.86 11.92 16.28
C ILE A 43 22.99 12.51 14.87
N ARG A 44 22.96 13.84 14.75
CA ARG A 44 22.91 14.54 13.46
C ARG A 44 23.95 14.09 12.43
N PRO A 45 25.22 13.88 12.74
CA PRO A 45 26.22 13.44 11.77
C PRO A 45 25.95 12.01 11.24
N GLU A 46 25.29 11.18 12.02
CA GLU A 46 25.01 9.77 11.70
C GLU A 46 23.74 9.56 10.88
N ILE A 47 22.87 10.58 10.77
CA ILE A 47 21.56 10.46 10.10
C ILE A 47 21.69 9.92 8.68
N ALA A 48 22.66 10.39 7.91
CA ALA A 48 22.84 9.95 6.53
C ALA A 48 23.23 8.45 6.43
N ALA A 49 24.05 7.96 7.37
CA ALA A 49 24.41 6.55 7.46
C ALA A 49 23.20 5.70 7.88
N MET A 50 22.46 6.15 8.88
CA MET A 50 21.23 5.48 9.36
C MET A 50 20.19 5.39 8.24
N GLN A 51 19.97 6.46 7.47
CA GLN A 51 19.02 6.46 6.34
C GLN A 51 19.45 5.51 5.22
N ARG A 52 20.75 5.43 4.88
CA ARG A 52 21.25 4.46 3.90
C ARG A 52 20.99 3.03 4.36
N THR A 53 21.30 2.73 5.61
CA THR A 53 21.08 1.41 6.22
C THR A 53 19.58 1.06 6.23
N ALA A 54 18.74 2.00 6.64
CA ALA A 54 17.29 1.80 6.65
C ALA A 54 16.72 1.50 5.24
N LYS A 55 17.18 2.22 4.20
CA LYS A 55 16.81 1.96 2.81
C LYS A 55 17.25 0.56 2.36
N ALA A 56 18.47 0.16 2.67
CA ALA A 56 18.97 -1.17 2.32
C ALA A 56 18.18 -2.28 3.02
N LEU A 57 17.89 -2.13 4.31
CA LEU A 57 17.05 -3.06 5.06
C LEU A 57 15.62 -3.12 4.53
N ALA A 58 15.02 -1.99 4.17
CA ALA A 58 13.68 -1.95 3.59
C ALA A 58 13.62 -2.70 2.25
N ALA A 59 14.61 -2.51 1.39
CA ALA A 59 14.72 -3.24 0.12
C ALA A 59 14.88 -4.75 0.36
N LEU A 60 15.76 -5.14 1.26
CA LEU A 60 15.98 -6.55 1.61
C LEU A 60 14.70 -7.19 2.18
N TYR A 61 14.01 -6.49 3.05
CA TYR A 61 12.76 -6.96 3.65
C TYR A 61 11.66 -7.17 2.59
N CYS A 62 11.51 -6.20 1.67
CA CYS A 62 10.56 -6.30 0.57
C CYS A 62 10.87 -7.50 -0.35
N LEU A 63 12.12 -7.63 -0.80
CA LEU A 63 12.55 -8.74 -1.66
C LEU A 63 12.38 -10.10 -0.98
N THR A 64 12.68 -10.18 0.31
CA THR A 64 12.50 -11.42 1.09
C THR A 64 11.02 -11.78 1.19
N GLY A 65 10.12 -10.80 1.41
CA GLY A 65 8.68 -11.02 1.45
C GLY A 65 8.14 -11.55 0.12
N LEU A 66 8.50 -10.91 -1.00
CA LEU A 66 8.13 -11.34 -2.35
C LEU A 66 8.67 -12.72 -2.68
N SER A 67 9.92 -13.00 -2.34
CA SER A 67 10.56 -14.31 -2.56
C SER A 67 9.87 -15.42 -1.78
N ARG A 68 9.54 -15.19 -0.51
CA ARG A 68 8.80 -16.18 0.31
C ARG A 68 7.42 -16.49 -0.26
N ALA A 69 6.68 -15.47 -0.70
CA ALA A 69 5.39 -15.66 -1.35
C ALA A 69 5.54 -16.47 -2.65
N ALA A 70 6.51 -16.12 -3.49
CA ALA A 70 6.78 -16.81 -4.74
C ALA A 70 7.13 -18.29 -4.54
N LEU A 71 7.99 -18.61 -3.57
CA LEU A 71 8.37 -20.00 -3.24
C LEU A 71 7.20 -20.80 -2.67
N LYS A 72 6.47 -20.21 -1.72
CA LYS A 72 5.33 -20.86 -1.06
C LYS A 72 4.22 -21.18 -2.06
N ASP A 73 3.91 -20.24 -2.95
CA ASP A 73 2.75 -20.31 -3.84
C ASP A 73 3.12 -20.64 -5.28
N ARG A 74 4.35 -21.12 -5.53
CA ARG A 74 4.87 -21.54 -6.84
C ARG A 74 4.61 -20.51 -7.94
N TYR A 75 4.94 -19.25 -7.65
CA TYR A 75 4.85 -18.17 -8.61
C TYR A 75 6.03 -18.23 -9.58
N VAL A 76 5.81 -17.78 -10.79
CA VAL A 76 6.83 -17.71 -11.82
C VAL A 76 7.25 -16.28 -12.11
N ARG A 77 8.46 -16.10 -12.58
CA ARG A 77 8.97 -14.80 -13.01
C ARG A 77 8.33 -14.42 -14.35
N PRO A 78 7.56 -13.32 -14.42
CA PRO A 78 7.03 -12.84 -15.71
C PRO A 78 8.16 -12.23 -16.54
N GLN A 79 8.02 -12.32 -17.86
CA GLN A 79 8.86 -11.58 -18.80
C GLN A 79 8.27 -10.20 -19.02
N ILE A 80 9.08 -9.15 -18.90
CA ILE A 80 8.67 -7.79 -19.23
C ILE A 80 9.20 -7.47 -20.62
N THR A 81 8.29 -7.20 -21.55
CA THR A 81 8.60 -6.90 -22.94
C THR A 81 8.59 -5.40 -23.22
N ASN A 82 9.04 -5.00 -24.40
CA ASN A 82 9.03 -3.60 -24.78
C ASN A 82 7.59 -3.09 -24.97
N SER A 83 7.29 -1.91 -24.48
CA SER A 83 5.95 -1.29 -24.51
C SER A 83 5.34 -1.11 -25.92
N ARG A 84 6.16 -1.15 -26.99
CA ARG A 84 5.66 -1.02 -28.38
C ARG A 84 4.80 -2.18 -28.84
N GLU A 85 4.95 -3.36 -28.27
CA GLU A 85 4.18 -4.54 -28.66
C GLU A 85 2.82 -4.61 -27.94
N GLY A 86 2.65 -3.89 -26.84
CA GLY A 86 1.39 -3.83 -26.08
C GLY A 86 0.84 -5.19 -25.66
N ARG A 87 1.70 -6.23 -25.58
CA ARG A 87 1.28 -7.60 -25.37
C ARG A 87 1.17 -7.97 -23.90
N ILE A 88 0.03 -8.55 -23.54
CA ILE A 88 -0.18 -9.24 -22.26
C ILE A 88 -0.54 -10.69 -22.61
N SER A 89 0.35 -11.62 -22.26
CA SER A 89 0.17 -13.05 -22.46
C SER A 89 0.36 -13.76 -21.13
N ILE A 90 -0.65 -14.50 -20.68
CA ILE A 90 -0.65 -15.24 -19.42
C ILE A 90 -1.11 -16.66 -19.72
N HIS A 91 -0.31 -17.66 -19.38
CA HIS A 91 -0.66 -19.07 -19.49
C HIS A 91 -0.89 -19.67 -18.09
N ASP A 92 -1.99 -20.41 -17.95
CA ASP A 92 -2.40 -21.03 -16.69
C ASP A 92 -2.38 -20.02 -15.53
N GLY A 93 -2.88 -18.81 -15.76
CA GLY A 93 -2.99 -17.75 -14.75
C GLY A 93 -3.97 -18.11 -13.66
N ARG A 94 -3.63 -17.77 -12.40
CA ARG A 94 -4.45 -18.02 -11.22
C ARG A 94 -4.67 -16.73 -10.44
N HIS A 95 -5.83 -16.59 -9.80
CA HIS A 95 -6.11 -15.43 -8.99
C HIS A 95 -5.51 -15.62 -7.58
N PRO A 96 -4.50 -14.83 -7.15
CA PRO A 96 -3.75 -15.11 -5.93
C PRO A 96 -4.62 -15.19 -4.68
N MET A 97 -5.59 -14.28 -4.52
CA MET A 97 -6.47 -14.26 -3.35
C MET A 97 -7.49 -15.41 -3.37
N VAL A 98 -8.05 -15.72 -4.54
CA VAL A 98 -9.06 -16.79 -4.67
C VAL A 98 -8.39 -18.16 -4.53
N GLU A 99 -7.22 -18.35 -5.15
CA GLU A 99 -6.42 -19.58 -4.99
C GLU A 99 -6.08 -19.85 -3.51
N HIS A 100 -5.72 -18.79 -2.78
CA HIS A 100 -5.42 -18.91 -1.36
C HIS A 100 -6.66 -19.28 -0.53
N ALA A 101 -7.83 -18.71 -0.83
CA ALA A 101 -9.08 -18.98 -0.14
C ALA A 101 -9.65 -20.37 -0.44
N LEU A 102 -9.51 -20.86 -1.68
CA LEU A 102 -10.06 -22.14 -2.14
C LEU A 102 -9.14 -23.35 -1.89
N LYS A 103 -8.01 -23.19 -1.19
CA LYS A 103 -7.00 -24.25 -1.09
C LYS A 103 -6.62 -24.74 -2.51
N ARG A 104 -5.73 -24.04 -3.14
CA ARG A 104 -4.95 -24.25 -4.37
C ARG A 104 -5.44 -25.31 -5.40
N GLU A 105 -5.90 -26.46 -4.95
CA GLU A 105 -6.30 -27.60 -5.79
C GLU A 105 -7.66 -27.40 -6.50
N MET A 106 -8.44 -26.39 -6.08
CA MET A 106 -9.78 -26.15 -6.60
C MET A 106 -9.86 -24.96 -7.59
N PHE A 107 -8.76 -24.25 -7.83
CA PHE A 107 -8.74 -23.14 -8.77
C PHE A 107 -8.45 -23.62 -10.17
N VAL A 108 -9.33 -23.32 -11.11
CA VAL A 108 -9.13 -23.62 -12.53
C VAL A 108 -8.31 -22.50 -13.16
N PRO A 109 -7.07 -22.75 -13.66
CA PRO A 109 -6.25 -21.74 -14.31
C PRO A 109 -6.89 -21.23 -15.61
N ASN A 110 -6.53 -20.00 -16.00
CA ASN A 110 -7.04 -19.36 -17.20
C ASN A 110 -5.92 -18.76 -18.04
N ASP A 111 -6.06 -18.83 -19.35
CA ASP A 111 -5.20 -18.16 -20.30
C ASP A 111 -5.74 -16.78 -20.65
N THR A 112 -4.83 -15.85 -20.92
CA THR A 112 -5.16 -14.51 -21.38
C THR A 112 -4.18 -14.08 -22.44
N GLU A 113 -4.69 -13.60 -23.56
CA GLU A 113 -3.89 -13.02 -24.62
C GLU A 113 -4.51 -11.69 -25.03
N LEU A 114 -3.75 -10.60 -24.94
CA LEU A 114 -4.13 -9.26 -25.39
C LEU A 114 -2.94 -8.62 -26.09
N ASN A 115 -3.19 -7.92 -27.20
CA ASN A 115 -2.17 -7.18 -27.92
C ASN A 115 -2.82 -6.03 -28.71
N HIS A 116 -2.01 -5.13 -29.26
CA HIS A 116 -2.50 -3.98 -30.03
C HIS A 116 -2.75 -4.28 -31.52
N THR A 117 -2.62 -5.51 -31.97
CA THR A 117 -2.75 -5.87 -33.39
C THR A 117 -3.97 -6.71 -33.66
N ASP A 118 -4.09 -7.85 -33.02
CA ASP A 118 -5.07 -8.87 -33.37
C ASP A 118 -6.15 -9.06 -32.30
N GLN A 119 -5.82 -8.76 -31.02
CA GLN A 119 -6.71 -9.04 -29.90
C GLN A 119 -6.68 -7.89 -28.86
N GLU A 120 -7.23 -6.75 -29.24
CA GLU A 120 -7.31 -5.58 -28.37
C GLU A 120 -8.41 -5.69 -27.30
N MET A 121 -9.40 -6.55 -27.53
CA MET A 121 -10.58 -6.67 -26.66
C MET A 121 -10.98 -8.13 -26.47
N ILE A 122 -11.34 -8.48 -25.25
CA ILE A 122 -11.95 -9.76 -24.90
C ILE A 122 -13.37 -9.51 -24.36
N ILE A 123 -14.37 -10.14 -25.00
CA ILE A 123 -15.75 -10.16 -24.52
C ILE A 123 -15.97 -11.44 -23.73
N ILE A 124 -16.30 -11.30 -22.44
CA ILE A 124 -16.50 -12.42 -21.53
C ILE A 124 -18.00 -12.59 -21.25
N THR A 125 -18.58 -13.70 -21.68
CA THR A 125 -19.98 -14.05 -21.50
C THR A 125 -20.11 -15.30 -20.61
N GLY A 126 -21.30 -15.53 -20.08
CA GLY A 126 -21.58 -16.73 -19.30
C GLY A 126 -22.57 -16.46 -18.13
N PRO A 127 -23.02 -17.50 -17.43
CA PRO A 127 -23.99 -17.37 -16.34
C PRO A 127 -23.43 -16.61 -15.14
N ASN A 128 -24.30 -16.17 -14.24
CA ASN A 128 -23.87 -15.57 -12.98
C ASN A 128 -23.09 -16.60 -12.15
N MET A 129 -22.14 -16.10 -11.35
CA MET A 129 -21.24 -16.92 -10.51
C MET A 129 -20.25 -17.84 -11.30
N ALA A 130 -20.18 -17.72 -12.62
CA ALA A 130 -19.24 -18.50 -13.44
C ALA A 130 -17.77 -17.98 -13.43
N GLY A 131 -17.44 -17.05 -12.54
CA GLY A 131 -16.07 -16.56 -12.39
C GLY A 131 -15.65 -15.41 -13.33
N LYS A 132 -16.56 -14.81 -14.12
CA LYS A 132 -16.27 -13.69 -15.03
C LYS A 132 -15.54 -12.53 -14.36
N SER A 133 -16.07 -12.05 -13.24
CA SER A 133 -15.47 -10.97 -12.48
C SER A 133 -14.14 -11.36 -11.83
N THR A 134 -13.99 -12.62 -11.44
CA THR A 134 -12.73 -13.17 -10.92
C THR A 134 -11.65 -13.17 -11.99
N TYR A 135 -11.99 -13.58 -13.21
CA TYR A 135 -11.05 -13.55 -14.33
C TYR A 135 -10.59 -12.12 -14.67
N MET A 136 -11.50 -11.15 -14.77
CA MET A 136 -11.13 -9.75 -15.01
C MET A 136 -10.20 -9.18 -13.91
N ARG A 137 -10.54 -9.45 -12.65
CA ARG A 137 -9.68 -9.05 -11.52
C ARG A 137 -8.34 -9.74 -11.54
N GLN A 138 -8.29 -11.03 -11.92
CA GLN A 138 -7.06 -11.80 -12.06
C GLN A 138 -6.10 -11.11 -13.02
N VAL A 139 -6.53 -10.77 -14.23
CA VAL A 139 -5.68 -10.11 -15.24
C VAL A 139 -5.13 -8.79 -14.70
N ALA A 140 -5.98 -7.95 -14.08
CA ALA A 140 -5.55 -6.68 -13.50
C ALA A 140 -4.54 -6.88 -12.36
N VAL A 141 -4.79 -7.79 -11.43
CA VAL A 141 -3.90 -8.07 -10.30
C VAL A 141 -2.56 -8.63 -10.77
N LEU A 142 -2.54 -9.58 -11.72
CA LEU A 142 -1.31 -10.15 -12.26
C LEU A 142 -0.48 -9.09 -12.99
N THR A 143 -1.11 -8.17 -13.71
CA THR A 143 -0.43 -7.04 -14.36
C THR A 143 0.23 -6.13 -13.33
N ILE A 144 -0.47 -5.78 -12.24
CA ILE A 144 0.10 -4.97 -11.16
C ILE A 144 1.27 -5.71 -10.50
N MET A 145 1.11 -6.99 -10.19
CA MET A 145 2.18 -7.81 -9.59
C MET A 145 3.43 -7.84 -10.48
N ALA A 146 3.26 -8.06 -11.78
CA ALA A 146 4.36 -8.06 -12.74
C ALA A 146 5.08 -6.70 -12.79
N GLN A 147 4.35 -5.60 -12.84
CA GLN A 147 4.92 -4.25 -12.91
C GLN A 147 5.59 -3.80 -11.60
N THR A 148 5.18 -4.33 -10.46
CA THR A 148 5.86 -4.08 -9.18
C THR A 148 7.10 -4.95 -8.97
N GLY A 149 7.44 -5.82 -9.91
CA GLY A 149 8.60 -6.71 -9.84
C GLY A 149 8.36 -7.98 -9.04
N SER A 150 7.10 -8.31 -8.74
CA SER A 150 6.73 -9.58 -8.10
C SER A 150 6.69 -10.72 -9.10
N PHE A 151 6.92 -11.94 -8.62
CA PHE A 151 6.53 -13.16 -9.33
C PHE A 151 5.01 -13.31 -9.26
N ILE A 152 4.43 -14.07 -10.21
CA ILE A 152 2.99 -14.19 -10.38
C ILE A 152 2.53 -15.63 -10.41
N PRO A 153 1.29 -15.93 -9.97
CA PRO A 153 0.68 -17.26 -10.06
C PRO A 153 0.27 -17.59 -11.50
N ALA A 154 1.19 -18.10 -12.27
CA ALA A 154 0.98 -18.55 -13.65
C ALA A 154 1.97 -19.68 -13.98
N LYS A 155 1.78 -20.35 -15.12
CA LYS A 155 2.80 -21.27 -15.69
C LYS A 155 3.89 -20.47 -16.41
N SER A 156 3.47 -19.49 -17.19
CA SER A 156 4.35 -18.52 -17.83
C SER A 156 3.58 -17.24 -18.13
N ALA A 157 4.26 -16.10 -18.21
CA ALA A 157 3.62 -14.87 -18.65
C ALA A 157 4.62 -13.87 -19.22
N SER A 158 4.10 -13.02 -20.10
CA SER A 158 4.80 -11.90 -20.71
C SER A 158 3.90 -10.66 -20.66
N PHE A 159 4.46 -9.53 -20.21
CA PHE A 159 3.74 -8.28 -20.06
C PHE A 159 4.47 -7.14 -20.74
N ALA A 160 3.77 -6.37 -21.56
CA ALA A 160 4.16 -4.99 -21.85
C ALA A 160 3.69 -4.10 -20.70
N PRO A 161 4.51 -3.14 -20.25
CA PRO A 161 4.10 -2.19 -19.22
C PRO A 161 2.86 -1.39 -19.66
N VAL A 162 1.90 -1.25 -18.75
CA VAL A 162 0.69 -0.45 -18.97
C VAL A 162 0.74 0.79 -18.08
N ASP A 163 0.30 1.93 -18.60
CA ASP A 163 0.32 3.20 -17.87
C ASP A 163 -0.79 3.29 -16.82
N ARG A 164 -1.95 2.68 -17.10
CA ARG A 164 -3.15 2.77 -16.28
C ARG A 164 -3.96 1.49 -16.35
N ILE A 165 -4.60 1.17 -15.24
CA ILE A 165 -5.56 0.06 -15.13
C ILE A 165 -6.85 0.63 -14.58
N PHE A 166 -7.93 0.52 -15.35
CA PHE A 166 -9.25 0.91 -14.93
C PHE A 166 -10.12 -0.33 -14.75
N THR A 167 -10.74 -0.48 -13.60
CA THR A 167 -11.64 -1.60 -13.34
C THR A 167 -12.98 -1.10 -12.84
N ARG A 168 -14.06 -1.64 -13.39
CA ARG A 168 -15.39 -1.51 -12.84
C ARG A 168 -15.96 -2.90 -12.60
N VAL A 169 -15.63 -3.47 -11.44
CA VAL A 169 -16.06 -4.81 -11.05
C VAL A 169 -16.87 -4.70 -9.77
N GLY A 170 -18.12 -5.15 -9.80
CA GLY A 170 -18.94 -5.20 -8.61
C GLY A 170 -19.72 -3.90 -8.32
N ALA A 171 -20.27 -3.25 -9.35
CA ALA A 171 -21.52 -2.57 -9.14
C ALA A 171 -22.51 -3.66 -8.71
N ALA A 172 -22.75 -3.80 -7.41
CA ALA A 172 -23.94 -4.50 -6.94
C ALA A 172 -25.10 -3.79 -7.65
N ASP A 173 -25.95 -4.57 -8.35
CA ASP A 173 -27.24 -4.03 -8.77
C ASP A 173 -27.87 -3.51 -7.48
N ASP A 174 -27.94 -2.20 -7.34
CA ASP A 174 -28.66 -1.61 -6.22
C ASP A 174 -30.14 -1.77 -6.52
N ILE A 175 -30.62 -2.96 -6.19
CA ILE A 175 -32.02 -3.36 -6.38
C ILE A 175 -32.95 -2.38 -5.66
N SER A 176 -32.44 -1.63 -4.67
CA SER A 176 -33.20 -0.63 -3.93
C SER A 176 -33.49 0.64 -4.73
N THR A 177 -32.66 0.97 -5.71
CA THR A 177 -32.81 2.16 -6.57
C THR A 177 -33.30 1.83 -7.99
N GLY A 178 -33.46 0.55 -8.34
CA GLY A 178 -33.93 0.14 -9.68
C GLY A 178 -32.96 0.43 -10.82
N GLN A 179 -31.70 0.76 -10.51
CA GLN A 179 -30.68 1.06 -11.51
C GLN A 179 -29.85 -0.20 -11.82
N SER A 180 -29.95 -0.68 -13.04
CA SER A 180 -29.10 -1.76 -13.52
C SER A 180 -27.65 -1.27 -13.72
N THR A 181 -26.69 -2.19 -13.63
CA THR A 181 -25.26 -1.94 -13.94
C THR A 181 -25.07 -1.30 -15.31
N PHE A 182 -25.98 -1.58 -16.24
CA PHE A 182 -25.99 -0.99 -17.59
C PHE A 182 -26.34 0.51 -17.56
N CYS A 183 -27.31 0.92 -16.77
CA CYS A 183 -27.66 2.35 -16.60
C CYS A 183 -26.53 3.14 -15.95
N LEU A 184 -25.84 2.56 -14.98
CA LEU A 184 -24.69 3.17 -14.32
C LEU A 184 -23.48 3.33 -15.26
N LEU A 185 -23.31 2.46 -16.25
CA LEU A 185 -22.28 2.60 -17.28
C LEU A 185 -22.51 3.83 -18.18
N TYR A 186 -23.77 4.13 -18.52
CA TYR A 186 -24.10 5.28 -19.35
C TYR A 186 -24.05 6.62 -18.58
N THR A 187 -24.24 6.61 -17.29
CA THR A 187 -24.24 7.83 -16.45
C THR A 187 -22.91 8.13 -15.77
N SER A 188 -21.93 7.19 -15.81
CA SER A 188 -20.60 7.43 -15.28
C SER A 188 -19.73 8.15 -16.33
N PRO A 189 -19.00 9.21 -15.95
CA PRO A 189 -18.04 9.82 -16.85
C PRO A 189 -17.01 8.79 -17.31
N SER A 190 -16.74 8.76 -18.61
CA SER A 190 -15.69 7.93 -19.18
C SER A 190 -14.32 8.40 -18.64
N PRO A 191 -13.35 7.51 -18.44
CA PRO A 191 -11.98 7.92 -18.13
C PRO A 191 -11.37 8.88 -19.18
N ARG A 192 -11.97 8.95 -20.38
CA ARG A 192 -11.59 9.89 -21.44
C ARG A 192 -12.17 11.30 -21.26
N ASP A 193 -13.26 11.44 -20.48
CA ASP A 193 -13.95 12.73 -20.32
C ASP A 193 -13.25 13.66 -19.29
N GLY A 194 -12.23 13.17 -18.58
CA GLY A 194 -11.42 13.93 -17.62
C GLY A 194 -10.02 14.31 -18.10
N ALA A 195 -9.70 14.10 -19.37
CA ALA A 195 -8.40 14.42 -19.97
C ALA A 195 -8.51 15.65 -20.87
N THR A 196 -8.77 16.82 -20.26
CA THR A 196 -8.49 18.15 -20.85
C THR A 196 -7.56 18.91 -19.92
#